data_b70228e0052984e74c24c306fbefdd18
#
_entry.id   b70228e0052984e74c24c306fbefdd18
#
_cell.length_a   1.000
_cell.length_b   1.000
_cell.length_c   1.000
_cell.angle_alpha   90.00
_cell.angle_beta   90.00
_cell.angle_gamma   90.00
#
_symmetry.space_group_name_H-M   'P 1'
#
loop_
_entity.id
_entity.type
_entity.pdbx_description
1 polymer ?
#
loop_
_entity_poly.entity_id
_entity_poly.type
_entity_poly.pdbx_seq_one_letter_code
_entity_poly.pdbx_strand_id
1 'polypeptide(L)'
;MANINENYLNLQGSYLFANIAKKVADYQAAHPDADIIRLGIGDVTLPLVPAIIDAMSKAVQEMGKAETFRGYGPEQGYDFLRQAIVDGDYKPLGVDIAIDEVFVSDGAKSDVGNIQELFSEDNIIAITDPVYPVYLDSNVMGGRTGEAVDGIFQKVVYLPTYAENTFAPAVPSARVDIGYLCAPHPPRGALWSRAGLE
;
A
#
# COMPACT_ATOMS: atom_id res chain seq x y z
N MET A 1 23.07 6.13 -24.73
CA MET A 1 23.06 5.52 -23.39
C MET A 1 21.82 6.04 -22.66
N ALA A 2 21.12 5.18 -21.92
CA ALA A 2 19.99 5.65 -21.12
C ALA A 2 20.52 6.42 -19.90
N ASN A 3 19.83 7.49 -19.53
CA ASN A 3 20.10 8.21 -18.30
C ASN A 3 19.26 7.60 -17.18
N ILE A 4 19.78 7.61 -15.95
CA ILE A 4 19.01 7.19 -14.78
C ILE A 4 18.03 8.29 -14.37
N ASN A 5 16.95 7.89 -13.70
CA ASN A 5 16.08 8.84 -13.02
C ASN A 5 16.80 9.32 -11.74
N GLU A 6 17.25 10.57 -11.74
CA GLU A 6 18.04 11.15 -10.63
C GLU A 6 17.25 11.29 -9.33
N ASN A 7 15.90 11.26 -9.38
CA ASN A 7 15.06 11.27 -8.18
C ASN A 7 15.36 10.08 -7.25
N TYR A 8 15.84 8.96 -7.79
CA TYR A 8 16.26 7.81 -6.97
C TYR A 8 17.44 8.13 -6.04
N LEU A 9 18.25 9.14 -6.34
CA LEU A 9 19.32 9.58 -5.48
C LEU A 9 18.83 10.27 -4.19
N ASN A 10 17.59 10.71 -4.18
CA ASN A 10 16.92 11.32 -3.03
C ASN A 10 16.34 10.28 -2.05
N LEU A 11 16.28 9.01 -2.44
CA LEU A 11 15.86 7.95 -1.53
C LEU A 11 16.90 7.75 -0.42
N GLN A 12 16.42 7.45 0.79
CA GLN A 12 17.33 7.06 1.87
C GLN A 12 18.08 5.79 1.49
N GLY A 13 19.40 5.76 1.72
CA GLY A 13 20.32 4.72 1.25
C GLY A 13 20.10 3.31 1.83
N SER A 14 19.06 3.11 2.65
CA SER A 14 18.71 1.79 3.18
C SER A 14 17.22 1.68 3.45
N TYR A 15 16.61 0.66 2.89
CA TYR A 15 15.22 0.33 3.15
C TYR A 15 15.03 -0.13 4.60
N LEU A 16 14.11 0.49 5.32
CA LEU A 16 13.87 0.27 6.76
C LEU A 16 13.82 -1.22 7.16
N PHE A 17 13.07 -2.02 6.40
CA PHE A 17 12.88 -3.44 6.72
C PHE A 17 14.15 -4.27 6.55
N ALA A 18 15.00 -3.94 5.58
CA ALA A 18 16.29 -4.61 5.40
C ALA A 18 17.22 -4.33 6.57
N ASN A 19 17.23 -3.08 7.08
CA ASN A 19 18.00 -2.71 8.27
C ASN A 19 17.51 -3.41 9.53
N ILE A 20 16.20 -3.51 9.72
CA ILE A 20 15.62 -4.21 10.86
C ILE A 20 15.97 -5.70 10.79
N ALA A 21 15.83 -6.34 9.62
CA ALA A 21 16.17 -7.74 9.44
C ALA A 21 17.65 -8.02 9.76
N LYS A 22 18.56 -7.13 9.30
CA LYS A 22 19.98 -7.22 9.63
C LYS A 22 20.22 -7.08 11.14
N LYS A 23 19.65 -6.08 11.80
CA LYS A 23 19.79 -5.88 13.26
C LYS A 23 19.28 -7.09 14.05
N VAL A 24 18.17 -7.69 13.64
CA VAL A 24 17.63 -8.90 14.26
C VAL A 24 18.61 -10.08 14.09
N ALA A 25 19.15 -10.27 12.88
CA ALA A 25 20.11 -11.33 12.60
C ALA A 25 21.41 -11.16 13.42
N ASP A 26 21.94 -9.93 13.47
CA ASP A 26 23.15 -9.61 14.24
C ASP A 26 22.93 -9.84 15.75
N TYR A 27 21.74 -9.45 16.27
CA TYR A 27 21.39 -9.67 17.67
C TYR A 27 21.23 -11.15 17.98
N GLN A 28 20.54 -11.92 17.14
CA GLN A 28 20.36 -13.36 17.32
C GLN A 28 21.70 -14.12 17.28
N ALA A 29 22.63 -13.68 16.41
CA ALA A 29 23.96 -14.28 16.35
C ALA A 29 24.78 -14.03 17.64
N ALA A 30 24.63 -12.84 18.23
CA ALA A 30 25.28 -12.49 19.49
C ALA A 30 24.59 -13.12 20.72
N HIS A 31 23.31 -13.46 20.62
CA HIS A 31 22.48 -13.99 21.71
C HIS A 31 21.67 -15.21 21.19
N PRO A 32 22.29 -16.39 21.01
CA PRO A 32 21.63 -17.55 20.38
C PRO A 32 20.37 -18.02 21.10
N ASP A 33 20.32 -17.87 22.41
CA ASP A 33 19.22 -18.32 23.27
C ASP A 33 18.12 -17.26 23.47
N ALA A 34 18.24 -16.08 22.82
CA ALA A 34 17.26 -15.03 22.96
C ALA A 34 15.96 -15.37 22.23
N ASP A 35 14.83 -15.26 22.91
CA ASP A 35 13.50 -15.32 22.33
C ASP A 35 13.12 -13.91 21.81
N ILE A 36 13.16 -13.72 20.50
CA ILE A 36 12.93 -12.42 19.86
C ILE A 36 11.48 -12.29 19.45
N ILE A 37 10.75 -11.39 20.10
CA ILE A 37 9.40 -11.00 19.71
C ILE A 37 9.49 -9.95 18.59
N ARG A 38 9.00 -10.30 17.40
CA ARG A 38 9.06 -9.43 16.20
C ARG A 38 7.78 -8.62 16.07
N LEU A 39 7.86 -7.33 16.33
CA LEU A 39 6.73 -6.38 16.24
C LEU A 39 6.94 -5.33 15.13
N GLY A 40 7.92 -5.51 14.26
CA GLY A 40 8.36 -4.50 13.30
C GLY A 40 7.59 -4.48 11.98
N ILE A 41 6.85 -5.53 11.65
CA ILE A 41 6.10 -5.66 10.39
C ILE A 41 4.73 -6.24 10.70
N GLY A 42 3.67 -5.58 10.21
CA GLY A 42 2.34 -6.18 10.14
C GLY A 42 2.32 -7.24 9.05
N ASP A 43 2.15 -8.49 9.41
CA ASP A 43 2.10 -9.60 8.49
C ASP A 43 0.91 -10.51 8.79
N VAL A 44 0.51 -11.30 7.81
CA VAL A 44 -0.48 -12.36 7.99
C VAL A 44 0.14 -13.49 8.79
N THR A 45 -0.51 -13.86 9.90
CA THR A 45 -0.01 -14.87 10.84
C THR A 45 -0.79 -16.18 10.79
N LEU A 46 -1.93 -16.19 10.09
CA LEU A 46 -2.80 -17.37 9.96
C LEU A 46 -2.70 -17.95 8.55
N PRO A 47 -2.77 -19.29 8.43
CA PRO A 47 -2.82 -19.95 7.13
C PRO A 47 -4.11 -19.60 6.38
N LEU A 48 -4.10 -19.83 5.07
CA LEU A 48 -5.29 -19.70 4.25
C LEU A 48 -6.41 -20.63 4.74
N VAL A 49 -7.63 -20.12 4.73
CA VAL A 49 -8.80 -20.94 5.07
C VAL A 49 -9.07 -21.98 3.97
N PRO A 50 -9.66 -23.16 4.32
CA PRO A 50 -9.89 -24.24 3.37
C PRO A 50 -10.62 -23.83 2.09
N ALA A 51 -11.63 -22.97 2.20
CA ALA A 51 -12.39 -22.50 1.05
C ALA A 51 -11.52 -21.76 0.00
N ILE A 52 -10.52 -21.00 0.45
CA ILE A 52 -9.57 -20.32 -0.45
C ILE A 52 -8.64 -21.35 -1.12
N ILE A 53 -8.13 -22.32 -0.35
CA ILE A 53 -7.26 -23.38 -0.88
C ILE A 53 -8.00 -24.19 -1.96
N ASP A 54 -9.27 -24.55 -1.70
CA ASP A 54 -10.09 -25.31 -2.64
C ASP A 54 -10.37 -24.50 -3.92
N ALA A 55 -10.69 -23.21 -3.79
CA ALA A 55 -10.93 -22.34 -4.95
C ALA A 55 -9.67 -22.18 -5.81
N MET A 56 -8.53 -21.93 -5.20
CA MET A 56 -7.24 -21.83 -5.91
C MET A 56 -6.86 -23.15 -6.59
N SER A 57 -7.06 -24.27 -5.92
CA SER A 57 -6.78 -25.61 -6.49
C SER A 57 -7.65 -25.89 -7.72
N LYS A 58 -8.94 -25.54 -7.67
CA LYS A 58 -9.85 -25.65 -8.81
C LYS A 58 -9.42 -24.75 -9.98
N ALA A 59 -9.06 -23.51 -9.70
CA ALA A 59 -8.57 -22.58 -10.72
C ALA A 59 -7.32 -23.09 -11.44
N VAL A 60 -6.37 -23.68 -10.70
CA VAL A 60 -5.19 -24.32 -11.28
C VAL A 60 -5.56 -25.50 -12.16
N GLN A 61 -6.52 -26.34 -11.73
CA GLN A 61 -7.00 -27.47 -12.54
C GLN A 61 -7.71 -27.04 -13.83
N GLU A 62 -8.44 -25.92 -13.80
CA GLU A 62 -9.04 -25.30 -14.99
C GLU A 62 -7.96 -24.91 -16.01
N MET A 63 -6.85 -24.38 -15.57
CA MET A 63 -5.73 -23.99 -16.46
C MET A 63 -5.06 -25.19 -17.15
N GLY A 64 -5.23 -26.39 -16.65
CA GLY A 64 -4.72 -27.64 -17.23
C GLY A 64 -5.56 -28.23 -18.34
N LYS A 65 -6.70 -27.65 -18.70
CA LYS A 65 -7.64 -28.16 -19.69
C LYS A 65 -7.83 -27.15 -20.81
N ALA A 66 -7.79 -27.61 -22.07
CA ALA A 66 -7.91 -26.73 -23.22
C ALA A 66 -9.23 -25.92 -23.23
N GLU A 67 -10.32 -26.54 -22.76
CA GLU A 67 -11.67 -25.94 -22.76
C GLU A 67 -11.83 -24.83 -21.71
N THR A 68 -11.04 -24.85 -20.65
CA THR A 68 -11.12 -23.90 -19.53
C THR A 68 -9.85 -23.08 -19.34
N PHE A 69 -8.84 -23.33 -20.16
CA PHE A 69 -7.62 -22.53 -20.17
C PHE A 69 -7.92 -21.06 -20.47
N ARG A 70 -7.29 -20.19 -19.71
CA ARG A 70 -7.44 -18.74 -19.87
C ARG A 70 -6.07 -18.15 -20.19
N GLY A 71 -5.96 -17.51 -21.35
CA GLY A 71 -4.79 -16.72 -21.72
C GLY A 71 -4.82 -15.33 -21.07
N TYR A 72 -4.45 -14.31 -21.84
CA TYR A 72 -4.61 -12.93 -21.37
C TYR A 72 -6.08 -12.62 -21.06
N GLY A 73 -6.33 -12.15 -19.85
CA GLY A 73 -7.63 -11.67 -19.43
C GLY A 73 -7.92 -10.24 -19.92
N PRO A 74 -9.14 -9.73 -19.66
CA PRO A 74 -9.43 -8.31 -19.83
C PRO A 74 -8.52 -7.46 -18.94
N GLU A 75 -8.08 -6.30 -19.42
CA GLU A 75 -7.16 -5.40 -18.72
C GLU A 75 -7.67 -4.95 -17.35
N GLN A 76 -8.97 -4.75 -17.22
CA GLN A 76 -9.62 -4.37 -15.95
C GLN A 76 -9.86 -5.54 -15.00
N GLY A 77 -9.65 -6.77 -15.45
CA GLY A 77 -10.02 -8.00 -14.75
C GLY A 77 -11.29 -8.64 -15.31
N TYR A 78 -11.50 -9.91 -14.98
CA TYR A 78 -12.67 -10.66 -15.43
C TYR A 78 -13.97 -10.10 -14.85
N ASP A 79 -15.02 -10.05 -15.68
CA ASP A 79 -16.33 -9.51 -15.29
C ASP A 79 -16.93 -10.23 -14.08
N PHE A 80 -16.79 -11.56 -14.01
CA PHE A 80 -17.31 -12.33 -12.88
C PHE A 80 -16.67 -11.91 -11.55
N LEU A 81 -15.39 -11.55 -11.55
CA LEU A 81 -14.68 -11.09 -10.34
C LEU A 81 -15.08 -9.66 -10.00
N ARG A 82 -15.08 -8.77 -10.98
CA ARG A 82 -15.50 -7.37 -10.80
C ARG A 82 -16.94 -7.28 -10.30
N GLN A 83 -17.84 -8.09 -10.88
CA GLN A 83 -19.23 -8.17 -10.42
C GLN A 83 -19.34 -8.72 -9.00
N ALA A 84 -18.56 -9.75 -8.65
CA ALA A 84 -18.53 -10.29 -7.30
C ALA A 84 -18.04 -9.25 -6.26
N ILE A 85 -17.08 -8.42 -6.62
CA ILE A 85 -16.60 -7.30 -5.78
C ILE A 85 -17.72 -6.28 -5.58
N VAL A 86 -18.39 -5.85 -6.65
CA VAL A 86 -19.52 -4.90 -6.56
C VAL A 86 -20.63 -5.46 -5.66
N ASP A 87 -21.01 -6.72 -5.89
CA ASP A 87 -22.12 -7.33 -5.18
C ASP A 87 -21.80 -7.69 -3.71
N GLY A 88 -20.55 -8.05 -3.43
CA GLY A 88 -20.12 -8.50 -2.10
C GLY A 88 -19.59 -7.39 -1.20
N ASP A 89 -18.86 -6.42 -1.75
CA ASP A 89 -18.14 -5.43 -0.95
C ASP A 89 -18.84 -4.06 -0.94
N TYR A 90 -19.54 -3.68 -2.02
CA TYR A 90 -20.13 -2.33 -2.14
C TYR A 90 -21.63 -2.30 -1.90
N LYS A 91 -22.41 -3.13 -2.60
CA LYS A 91 -23.87 -3.14 -2.48
C LYS A 91 -24.39 -3.36 -1.05
N PRO A 92 -23.80 -4.28 -0.24
CA PRO A 92 -24.26 -4.47 1.13
C PRO A 92 -24.08 -3.24 2.02
N LEU A 93 -23.17 -2.35 1.64
CA LEU A 93 -22.89 -1.09 2.33
C LEU A 93 -23.71 0.08 1.77
N GLY A 94 -24.58 -0.16 0.77
CA GLY A 94 -25.36 0.88 0.11
C GLY A 94 -24.54 1.79 -0.79
N VAL A 95 -23.36 1.36 -1.21
CA VAL A 95 -22.51 2.07 -2.16
C VAL A 95 -22.87 1.64 -3.57
N ASP A 96 -23.32 2.59 -4.39
CA ASP A 96 -23.62 2.38 -5.79
C ASP A 96 -22.35 2.61 -6.62
N ILE A 97 -21.82 1.52 -7.18
CA ILE A 97 -20.63 1.53 -8.05
C ILE A 97 -20.90 0.60 -9.23
N ALA A 98 -20.55 1.04 -10.41
CA ALA A 98 -20.69 0.25 -11.62
C ALA A 98 -19.50 -0.72 -11.81
N ILE A 99 -19.71 -1.80 -12.55
CA ILE A 99 -18.67 -2.80 -12.80
C ILE A 99 -17.46 -2.23 -13.54
N ASP A 100 -17.65 -1.21 -14.38
CA ASP A 100 -16.60 -0.54 -15.13
C ASP A 100 -15.77 0.46 -14.29
N GLU A 101 -16.18 0.71 -13.06
CA GLU A 101 -15.40 1.46 -12.06
C GLU A 101 -14.47 0.56 -11.23
N VAL A 102 -14.52 -0.77 -11.45
CA VAL A 102 -13.68 -1.74 -10.72
C VAL A 102 -12.54 -2.21 -11.61
N PHE A 103 -11.30 -2.03 -11.12
CA PHE A 103 -10.07 -2.48 -11.75
C PHE A 103 -9.37 -3.45 -10.80
N VAL A 104 -9.00 -4.64 -11.30
CA VAL A 104 -8.32 -5.67 -10.53
C VAL A 104 -6.83 -5.61 -10.81
N SER A 105 -6.04 -5.52 -9.76
CA SER A 105 -4.58 -5.52 -9.83
C SER A 105 -3.99 -6.66 -8.99
N ASP A 106 -2.66 -6.76 -8.97
CA ASP A 106 -1.92 -7.71 -8.16
C ASP A 106 -1.63 -7.20 -6.73
N GLY A 107 -2.19 -6.05 -6.37
CA GLY A 107 -2.15 -5.52 -5.02
C GLY A 107 -1.96 -4.01 -4.94
N ALA A 108 -2.28 -3.44 -3.77
CA ALA A 108 -2.26 -2.00 -3.52
C ALA A 108 -0.91 -1.33 -3.79
N LYS A 109 0.21 -2.05 -3.67
CA LYS A 109 1.54 -1.50 -3.94
C LYS A 109 1.72 -1.17 -5.42
N SER A 110 1.25 -2.05 -6.30
CA SER A 110 1.24 -1.81 -7.75
C SER A 110 0.32 -0.66 -8.10
N ASP A 111 -0.87 -0.59 -7.48
CA ASP A 111 -1.81 0.51 -7.69
C ASP A 111 -1.20 1.85 -7.28
N VAL A 112 -0.56 1.92 -6.10
CA VAL A 112 0.12 3.14 -5.62
C VAL A 112 1.23 3.58 -6.58
N GLY A 113 1.96 2.65 -7.17
CA GLY A 113 2.97 2.96 -8.18
C GLY A 113 2.37 3.48 -9.48
N ASN A 114 1.38 2.76 -10.00
CA ASN A 114 0.82 3.01 -11.33
C ASN A 114 -0.10 4.22 -11.37
N ILE A 115 -0.89 4.46 -10.32
CA ILE A 115 -1.84 5.59 -10.29
C ILE A 115 -1.15 6.95 -10.43
N GLN A 116 0.12 7.02 -10.06
CA GLN A 116 0.90 8.25 -10.17
C GLN A 116 1.11 8.69 -11.62
N GLU A 117 1.09 7.77 -12.58
CA GLU A 117 1.17 8.05 -14.01
C GLU A 117 -0.02 8.89 -14.52
N LEU A 118 -1.16 8.85 -13.81
CA LEU A 118 -2.36 9.62 -14.15
C LEU A 118 -2.27 11.09 -13.75
N PHE A 119 -1.33 11.45 -12.88
CA PHE A 119 -1.26 12.77 -12.26
C PHE A 119 0.04 13.48 -12.58
N SER A 120 -0.03 14.81 -12.73
CA SER A 120 1.12 15.67 -12.93
C SER A 120 2.08 15.63 -11.72
N GLU A 121 3.37 15.85 -11.97
CA GLU A 121 4.41 15.97 -10.95
C GLU A 121 4.22 17.20 -10.03
N ASP A 122 3.42 18.17 -10.46
CA ASP A 122 3.15 19.39 -9.69
C ASP A 122 2.11 19.22 -8.58
N ASN A 123 1.45 18.05 -8.52
CA ASN A 123 0.47 17.78 -7.48
C ASN A 123 1.11 17.71 -6.09
N ILE A 124 0.46 18.35 -5.13
CA ILE A 124 0.88 18.35 -3.73
C ILE A 124 0.34 17.09 -3.07
N ILE A 125 1.25 16.30 -2.51
CA ILE A 125 0.89 15.06 -1.82
C ILE A 125 0.80 15.25 -0.32
N ALA A 126 -0.12 14.53 0.32
CA ALA A 126 -0.17 14.37 1.77
C ALA A 126 -0.02 12.91 2.17
N ILE A 127 0.73 12.70 3.22
CA ILE A 127 0.92 11.39 3.86
C ILE A 127 0.74 11.53 5.36
N THR A 128 0.27 10.48 6.01
CA THR A 128 0.30 10.42 7.47
C THR A 128 1.74 10.23 7.95
N ASP A 129 2.06 10.72 9.15
CA ASP A 129 3.38 10.53 9.76
C ASP A 129 3.23 9.92 11.17
N PRO A 130 3.86 8.74 11.38
CA PRO A 130 4.56 7.85 10.45
C PRO A 130 3.62 7.21 9.42
N VAL A 131 4.21 6.75 8.30
CA VAL A 131 3.47 6.14 7.19
C VAL A 131 4.16 4.85 6.70
N TYR A 132 3.47 4.04 5.94
CA TYR A 132 4.10 2.97 5.17
C TYR A 132 5.08 3.60 4.14
N PRO A 133 6.38 3.27 4.21
CA PRO A 133 7.42 4.00 3.46
C PRO A 133 7.15 4.10 1.96
N VAL A 134 6.48 3.10 1.37
CA VAL A 134 6.20 3.05 -0.07
C VAL A 134 5.39 4.26 -0.56
N TYR A 135 4.49 4.83 0.26
CA TYR A 135 3.74 6.02 -0.13
C TYR A 135 4.63 7.24 -0.32
N LEU A 136 5.66 7.38 0.50
CA LEU A 136 6.65 8.43 0.34
C LEU A 136 7.63 8.11 -0.79
N ASP A 137 8.24 6.92 -0.73
CA ASP A 137 9.30 6.50 -1.66
C ASP A 137 8.84 6.52 -3.12
N SER A 138 7.61 6.08 -3.40
CA SER A 138 7.06 6.11 -4.75
C SER A 138 6.90 7.54 -5.29
N ASN A 139 6.55 8.50 -4.43
CA ASN A 139 6.47 9.91 -4.79
C ASN A 139 7.85 10.56 -4.93
N VAL A 140 8.84 10.14 -4.14
CA VAL A 140 10.25 10.54 -4.33
C VAL A 140 10.73 10.09 -5.71
N MET A 141 10.52 8.83 -6.06
CA MET A 141 10.90 8.28 -7.37
C MET A 141 10.18 9.00 -8.52
N GLY A 142 8.94 9.43 -8.30
CA GLY A 142 8.14 10.21 -9.25
C GLY A 142 8.46 11.71 -9.30
N GLY A 143 9.41 12.21 -8.50
CA GLY A 143 9.83 13.62 -8.52
C GLY A 143 8.88 14.62 -7.84
N ARG A 144 7.85 14.13 -7.11
CA ARG A 144 6.79 14.98 -6.52
C ARG A 144 7.14 15.61 -5.18
N THR A 145 8.22 15.17 -4.54
CA THR A 145 8.50 15.51 -3.13
C THR A 145 9.37 16.76 -2.96
N GLY A 146 10.02 17.22 -3.99
CA GLY A 146 11.06 18.25 -3.89
C GLY A 146 12.30 17.75 -3.15
N GLU A 147 13.17 18.69 -2.76
CA GLU A 147 14.39 18.39 -2.02
C GLU A 147 14.06 17.99 -0.57
N ALA A 148 14.93 17.14 0.01
CA ALA A 148 14.88 16.82 1.43
C ALA A 148 15.81 17.76 2.22
N VAL A 149 15.26 18.42 3.24
CA VAL A 149 16.03 19.20 4.23
C VAL A 149 15.86 18.53 5.57
N ASP A 150 16.96 18.14 6.20
CA ASP A 150 16.98 17.40 7.47
C ASP A 150 16.07 16.14 7.45
N GLY A 151 16.00 15.47 6.30
CA GLY A 151 15.19 14.26 6.11
C GLY A 151 13.71 14.51 5.82
N ILE A 152 13.27 15.77 5.71
CA ILE A 152 11.89 16.17 5.45
C ILE A 152 11.80 16.73 4.02
N PHE A 153 10.95 16.13 3.20
CA PHE A 153 10.72 16.59 1.83
C PHE A 153 9.82 17.83 1.81
N GLN A 154 10.25 18.86 1.10
CA GLN A 154 9.67 20.21 1.20
C GLN A 154 8.32 20.38 0.48
N LYS A 155 8.00 19.51 -0.49
CA LYS A 155 6.72 19.52 -1.21
C LYS A 155 5.71 18.49 -0.67
N VAL A 156 6.00 17.86 0.47
CA VAL A 156 5.12 16.87 1.10
C VAL A 156 4.40 17.49 2.28
N VAL A 157 3.09 17.33 2.34
CA VAL A 157 2.28 17.67 3.53
C VAL A 157 2.25 16.46 4.45
N TYR A 158 2.94 16.56 5.57
CA TYR A 158 2.93 15.53 6.60
C TYR A 158 1.74 15.74 7.53
N LEU A 159 0.96 14.69 7.73
CA LEU A 159 -0.19 14.66 8.63
C LEU A 159 0.21 13.89 9.89
N PRO A 160 0.63 14.57 10.97
CA PRO A 160 1.14 13.90 12.15
C PRO A 160 0.03 13.12 12.84
N THR A 161 0.36 11.90 13.26
CA THR A 161 -0.56 10.99 13.92
C THR A 161 0.13 10.38 15.14
N TYR A 162 -0.24 10.86 16.33
CA TYR A 162 0.33 10.48 17.63
C TYR A 162 -0.78 10.30 18.68
N ALA A 163 -0.40 9.91 19.89
CA ALA A 163 -1.37 9.56 20.94
C ALA A 163 -2.31 10.72 21.31
N GLU A 164 -1.81 11.95 21.32
CA GLU A 164 -2.54 13.15 21.69
C GLU A 164 -3.68 13.48 20.73
N ASN A 165 -3.55 13.10 19.45
CA ASN A 165 -4.63 13.24 18.46
C ASN A 165 -5.34 11.92 18.17
N THR A 166 -5.22 10.94 19.08
CA THR A 166 -5.83 9.59 18.93
C THR A 166 -5.41 8.87 17.64
N PHE A 167 -4.23 9.19 17.14
CA PHE A 167 -3.68 8.70 15.87
C PHE A 167 -4.54 9.02 14.63
N ALA A 168 -5.45 9.97 14.74
CA ALA A 168 -6.24 10.48 13.63
C ALA A 168 -5.55 11.73 13.05
N PRO A 169 -5.27 11.76 11.73
CA PRO A 169 -4.67 12.93 11.12
C PRO A 169 -5.66 14.10 11.14
N ALA A 170 -5.16 15.30 11.38
CA ALA A 170 -5.94 16.50 11.20
C ALA A 170 -6.15 16.78 9.70
N VAL A 171 -7.24 17.46 9.37
CA VAL A 171 -7.46 17.99 8.03
C VAL A 171 -6.32 18.96 7.69
N PRO A 172 -5.65 18.80 6.55
CA PRO A 172 -4.56 19.69 6.16
C PRO A 172 -5.05 21.12 6.03
N SER A 173 -4.29 22.09 6.58
CA SER A 173 -4.58 23.51 6.43
C SER A 173 -4.15 24.09 5.09
N ALA A 174 -3.31 23.37 4.34
CA ALA A 174 -2.85 23.71 3.01
C ALA A 174 -3.59 22.88 1.95
N ARG A 175 -3.55 23.34 0.70
CA ARG A 175 -4.05 22.56 -0.43
C ARG A 175 -3.29 21.24 -0.53
N VAL A 176 -4.00 20.17 -0.74
CA VAL A 176 -3.51 18.83 -1.06
C VAL A 176 -4.26 18.33 -2.28
N ASP A 177 -3.55 17.76 -3.22
CA ASP A 177 -4.15 17.23 -4.45
C ASP A 177 -4.30 15.69 -4.35
N ILE A 178 -3.35 15.02 -3.70
CA ILE A 178 -3.36 13.55 -3.53
C ILE A 178 -3.05 13.21 -2.08
N GLY A 179 -3.95 12.51 -1.41
CA GLY A 179 -3.75 12.03 -0.04
C GLY A 179 -3.64 10.51 0.01
N TYR A 180 -2.61 10.00 0.72
CA TYR A 180 -2.45 8.58 0.96
C TYR A 180 -2.93 8.25 2.37
N LEU A 181 -4.02 7.50 2.42
CA LEU A 181 -4.67 7.08 3.65
C LEU A 181 -4.76 5.55 3.68
N CYS A 182 -4.47 4.95 4.83
CA CYS A 182 -4.56 3.51 5.03
C CYS A 182 -5.34 3.20 6.30
N ALA A 183 -6.32 2.31 6.21
CA ALA A 183 -7.10 1.85 7.35
C ALA A 183 -7.28 0.32 7.31
N PRO A 184 -6.94 -0.42 8.36
CA PRO A 184 -6.22 0.02 9.57
C PRO A 184 -4.83 0.57 9.24
N HIS A 185 -4.38 1.58 10.01
CA HIS A 185 -3.16 2.32 9.70
C HIS A 185 -1.91 1.56 10.13
N PRO A 186 -1.08 1.01 9.21
CA PRO A 186 0.23 0.50 9.61
C PRO A 186 1.19 1.70 9.88
N PRO A 187 2.07 1.61 10.88
CA PRO A 187 2.29 0.49 11.80
C PRO A 187 1.44 0.49 13.08
N ARG A 188 0.44 1.35 13.21
CA ARG A 188 -0.24 1.60 14.51
C ARG A 188 -1.50 0.79 14.73
N GLY A 189 -2.07 0.18 13.70
CA GLY A 189 -3.34 -0.55 13.80
C GLY A 189 -4.55 0.34 14.12
N ALA A 190 -4.41 1.68 14.06
CA ALA A 190 -5.50 2.60 14.35
C ALA A 190 -6.58 2.54 13.26
N LEU A 191 -7.83 2.61 13.68
CA LEU A 191 -8.99 2.79 12.80
C LEU A 191 -9.45 4.24 12.90
N TRP A 192 -9.89 4.79 11.79
CA TRP A 192 -10.52 6.11 11.79
C TRP A 192 -12.01 5.99 12.03
N SER A 193 -12.54 6.93 12.80
CA SER A 193 -13.99 7.05 12.93
C SER A 193 -14.60 7.61 11.63
N ARG A 194 -15.90 7.37 11.44
CA ARG A 194 -16.62 7.96 10.31
C ARG A 194 -16.47 9.49 10.28
N ALA A 195 -16.61 10.16 11.42
CA ALA A 195 -16.42 11.61 11.55
C ALA A 195 -14.98 12.08 11.24
N GLY A 196 -14.00 11.20 11.31
CA GLY A 196 -12.61 11.51 10.93
C GLY A 196 -12.34 11.34 9.43
N LEU A 197 -13.25 10.69 8.71
CA LEU A 197 -13.19 10.51 7.25
C LEU A 197 -14.07 11.51 6.49
N GLU A 198 -15.10 12.08 7.12
CA GLU A 198 -15.95 13.16 6.64
C GLU A 198 -15.33 14.54 6.86
#